data_9070e1a0d1be6fc108af409ea3af3645
#
_entry.id   9070e1a0d1be6fc108af409ea3af3645
#
_cell.length_a   1.000
_cell.length_b   1.000
_cell.length_c   1.000
_cell.angle_alpha   90.00
_cell.angle_beta   90.00
_cell.angle_gamma   90.00
#
_symmetry.space_group_name_H-M   'P 1'
#
loop_
_entity.id
_entity.type
_entity.pdbx_description
1 polymer ?
#
loop_
_entity_poly.entity_id
_entity_poly.type
_entity_poly.pdbx_seq_one_letter_code
_entity_poly.pdbx_strand_id
1 'polypeptide(L)'
;MTREEIYTKLLNLYGDKQIIIAIEELSELQKELCKALRNNSNYDNIVEEIADVEIMLEQMKLYFNILNKDLERMKEHKIERTKERLGLWQRKKL
;
A
#
# COMPACT_ATOMS: atom_id res chain seq x y z
N MET A 1 17.08 12.02 12.85
CA MET A 1 16.68 11.99 11.44
C MET A 1 15.17 11.78 11.32
N THR A 2 14.54 12.50 10.41
CA THR A 2 13.16 12.25 10.05
C THR A 2 13.04 10.97 9.22
N ARG A 3 11.83 10.43 9.10
CA ARG A 3 11.57 9.28 8.22
C ARG A 3 11.97 9.61 6.77
N GLU A 4 11.61 10.79 6.30
CA GLU A 4 11.93 11.20 4.93
C GLU A 4 13.44 11.26 4.68
N GLU A 5 14.21 11.74 5.64
CA GLU A 5 15.67 11.75 5.54
C GLU A 5 16.22 10.33 5.46
N ILE A 6 15.68 9.40 6.23
CA ILE A 6 16.08 8.00 6.20
C ILE A 6 15.76 7.40 4.83
N TYR A 7 14.54 7.62 4.32
CA TYR A 7 14.13 7.12 3.02
C TYR A 7 14.99 7.66 1.90
N THR A 8 15.29 8.96 1.94
CA THR A 8 16.16 9.61 0.95
C THR A 8 17.55 8.99 0.93
N LYS A 9 18.11 8.70 2.10
CA LYS A 9 19.41 8.03 2.19
C LYS A 9 19.39 6.63 1.61
N LEU A 10 18.33 5.86 1.89
CA LEU A 10 18.16 4.52 1.34
C LEU A 10 18.06 4.55 -0.18
N LEU A 11 17.27 5.47 -0.71
CA LEU A 11 17.09 5.62 -2.16
C LEU A 11 18.39 6.07 -2.84
N ASN A 12 19.17 6.94 -2.21
CA ASN A 12 20.46 7.35 -2.74
C ASN A 12 21.48 6.20 -2.74
N LEU A 13 21.44 5.33 -1.75
CA LEU A 13 22.35 4.19 -1.66
C LEU A 13 21.99 3.05 -2.59
N TYR A 14 20.72 2.71 -2.68
CA TYR A 14 20.24 1.49 -3.33
C TYR A 14 19.43 1.72 -4.60
N GLY A 15 18.91 2.93 -4.80
CA GLY A 15 18.20 3.28 -6.03
C GLY A 15 17.04 2.32 -6.33
N ASP A 16 17.03 1.80 -7.55
CA ASP A 16 15.96 0.92 -8.04
C ASP A 16 15.86 -0.43 -7.32
N LYS A 17 16.88 -0.82 -6.56
CA LYS A 17 16.81 -2.00 -5.69
C LYS A 17 15.70 -1.87 -4.65
N GLN A 18 15.36 -0.64 -4.26
CA GLN A 18 14.25 -0.39 -3.33
C GLN A 18 12.90 -0.74 -3.95
N ILE A 19 12.77 -0.72 -5.28
CA ILE A 19 11.58 -1.21 -5.98
C ILE A 19 11.43 -2.72 -5.75
N ILE A 20 12.53 -3.45 -5.82
CA ILE A 20 12.54 -4.91 -5.57
C ILE A 20 12.09 -5.20 -4.14
N ILE A 21 12.60 -4.45 -3.18
CA ILE A 21 12.21 -4.58 -1.77
C ILE A 21 10.70 -4.31 -1.61
N ALA A 22 10.18 -3.28 -2.28
CA ALA A 22 8.75 -2.98 -2.25
C ALA A 22 7.92 -4.17 -2.77
N ILE A 23 8.35 -4.78 -3.86
CA ILE A 23 7.69 -5.96 -4.45
C ILE A 23 7.72 -7.12 -3.45
N GLU A 24 8.86 -7.37 -2.80
CA GLU A 24 9.00 -8.42 -1.79
C GLU A 24 8.04 -8.20 -0.61
N GLU A 25 7.98 -6.98 -0.09
CA GLU A 25 7.09 -6.68 1.04
C GLU A 25 5.61 -6.81 0.66
N LEU A 26 5.24 -6.44 -0.56
CA LEU A 26 3.89 -6.65 -1.07
C LEU A 26 3.54 -8.14 -1.14
N SER A 27 4.49 -8.98 -1.56
CA SER A 27 4.28 -10.42 -1.63
C SER A 27 4.16 -11.05 -0.23
N GLU A 28 4.89 -10.56 0.76
CA GLU A 28 4.80 -11.02 2.14
C GLU A 28 3.43 -10.67 2.75
N LEU A 29 2.91 -9.47 2.48
CA LEU A 29 1.56 -9.10 2.90
C LEU A 29 0.52 -10.01 2.25
N GLN A 30 0.65 -10.27 0.96
CA GLN A 30 -0.24 -11.17 0.23
C GLN A 30 -0.28 -12.55 0.88
N LYS A 31 0.87 -13.07 1.25
CA LYS A 31 1.01 -14.37 1.94
C LYS A 31 0.24 -14.38 3.26
N GLU A 32 0.40 -13.33 4.07
CA GLU A 32 -0.29 -13.25 5.36
C GLU A 32 -1.81 -13.11 5.20
N LEU A 33 -2.27 -12.39 4.17
CA LEU A 33 -3.70 -12.27 3.87
C LEU A 33 -4.28 -13.63 3.44
N CYS A 34 -3.54 -14.42 2.68
CA CYS A 34 -3.95 -15.76 2.29
C CYS A 34 -4.06 -16.69 3.52
N LYS A 35 -3.15 -16.55 4.49
CA LYS A 35 -3.24 -17.30 5.75
C LYS A 35 -4.49 -16.92 6.54
N ALA A 36 -4.83 -15.65 6.58
CA ALA A 36 -6.04 -15.18 7.26
C ALA A 36 -7.30 -15.81 6.67
N LEU A 37 -7.35 -15.97 5.34
CA LEU A 37 -8.47 -16.64 4.66
C LEU A 37 -8.62 -18.10 5.06
N ARG A 38 -7.54 -18.72 5.52
CA ARG A 38 -7.56 -20.11 6.02
C ARG A 38 -7.81 -20.21 7.52
N ASN A 39 -8.32 -19.15 8.14
CA ASN A 39 -8.65 -19.06 9.56
C ASN A 39 -7.42 -19.20 10.48
N ASN A 40 -6.24 -18.84 10.02
CA ASN A 40 -5.06 -18.79 10.87
C ASN A 40 -5.03 -17.45 11.63
N SER A 41 -4.81 -17.53 12.94
CA SER A 41 -4.68 -16.32 13.76
C SER A 41 -3.28 -15.75 13.57
N ASN A 42 -3.17 -14.69 12.78
CA ASN A 42 -1.89 -14.08 12.42
C ASN A 42 -1.93 -12.54 12.49
N TYR A 43 -2.66 -12.00 13.46
CA TYR A 43 -2.84 -10.56 13.62
C TYR A 43 -1.51 -9.80 13.64
N ASP A 44 -0.56 -10.23 14.47
CA ASP A 44 0.73 -9.54 14.63
C ASP A 44 1.52 -9.55 13.33
N ASN A 45 1.48 -10.65 12.58
CA ASN A 45 2.15 -10.75 11.29
C ASN A 45 1.51 -9.83 10.25
N ILE A 46 0.19 -9.71 10.25
CA ILE A 46 -0.52 -8.79 9.34
C ILE A 46 -0.14 -7.35 9.65
N VAL A 47 -0.10 -6.97 10.94
CA VAL A 47 0.31 -5.62 11.36
C VAL A 47 1.73 -5.33 10.88
N GLU A 48 2.65 -6.28 11.09
CA GLU A 48 4.04 -6.13 10.67
C GLU A 48 4.15 -5.92 9.15
N GLU A 49 3.47 -6.75 8.37
CA GLU A 49 3.55 -6.67 6.92
C GLU A 49 2.87 -5.42 6.36
N ILE A 50 1.79 -4.98 6.96
CA ILE A 50 1.16 -3.70 6.57
C ILE A 50 2.12 -2.55 6.85
N ALA A 51 2.78 -2.55 8.01
CA ALA A 51 3.77 -1.51 8.35
C ALA A 51 4.90 -1.50 7.32
N ASP A 52 5.45 -2.66 6.98
CA ASP A 52 6.51 -2.78 5.98
C ASP A 52 6.08 -2.26 4.61
N VAL A 53 4.86 -2.62 4.18
CA VAL A 53 4.31 -2.15 2.91
C VAL A 53 4.12 -0.62 2.92
N GLU A 54 3.56 -0.07 3.99
CA GLU A 54 3.36 1.38 4.08
C GLU A 54 4.68 2.15 4.03
N ILE A 55 5.72 1.64 4.70
CA ILE A 55 7.06 2.22 4.64
C ILE A 55 7.59 2.20 3.21
N MET A 56 7.43 1.09 2.50
CA MET A 56 7.89 0.98 1.12
C MET A 56 7.07 1.87 0.18
N LEU A 57 5.78 2.02 0.41
CA LEU A 57 4.94 2.94 -0.37
C LEU A 57 5.39 4.39 -0.19
N GLU A 58 5.76 4.79 1.02
CA GLU A 58 6.31 6.12 1.27
C GLU A 58 7.62 6.33 0.48
N GLN A 59 8.48 5.33 0.45
CA GLN A 59 9.72 5.38 -0.33
C GLN A 59 9.44 5.46 -1.84
N MET A 60 8.47 4.71 -2.34
CA MET A 60 8.12 4.72 -3.76
C MET A 60 7.55 6.08 -4.19
N LYS A 61 6.80 6.75 -3.32
CA LYS A 61 6.35 8.11 -3.60
C LYS A 61 7.53 9.05 -3.81
N LEU A 62 8.56 8.94 -2.99
CA LEU A 62 9.77 9.76 -3.14
C LEU A 62 10.54 9.38 -4.40
N TYR A 63 10.71 8.10 -4.63
CA TYR A 63 11.47 7.60 -5.78
C TYR A 63 10.88 8.05 -7.11
N PHE A 64 9.55 7.96 -7.24
CA PHE A 64 8.84 8.33 -8.47
C PHE A 64 8.37 9.78 -8.49
N ASN A 65 8.73 10.58 -7.48
CA ASN A 65 8.31 11.98 -7.35
C ASN A 65 6.80 12.17 -7.43
N ILE A 66 6.06 11.27 -6.78
CA ILE A 66 4.60 11.33 -6.76
C ILE A 66 4.15 12.40 -5.79
N LEU A 67 3.32 13.33 -6.27
CA LEU A 67 2.76 14.38 -5.44
C LEU A 67 1.54 13.85 -4.69
N ASN A 68 1.43 14.20 -3.42
CA ASN A 68 0.29 13.80 -2.59
C ASN A 68 -1.05 14.25 -3.19
N LYS A 69 -1.11 15.44 -3.79
CA LYS A 69 -2.33 15.95 -4.43
C LYS A 69 -2.79 15.05 -5.58
N ASP A 70 -1.86 14.49 -6.35
CA ASP A 70 -2.19 13.59 -7.47
C ASP A 70 -2.71 12.26 -6.95
N LEU A 71 -2.08 11.74 -5.91
CA LEU A 71 -2.48 10.48 -5.29
C LEU A 71 -3.86 10.60 -4.65
N GLU A 72 -4.12 11.67 -3.90
CA GLU A 72 -5.41 11.92 -3.27
C GLU A 72 -6.52 12.10 -4.31
N ARG A 73 -6.24 12.82 -5.39
CA ARG A 73 -7.20 12.97 -6.50
C ARG A 73 -7.58 11.61 -7.09
N MET A 74 -6.60 10.74 -7.30
CA MET A 74 -6.86 9.40 -7.82
C MET A 74 -7.68 8.56 -6.85
N LYS A 75 -7.36 8.64 -5.55
CA LYS A 75 -8.13 7.95 -4.51
C LYS A 75 -9.59 8.40 -4.50
N GLU A 76 -9.82 9.70 -4.54
CA GLU A 76 -11.17 10.27 -4.57
C GLU A 76 -11.96 9.79 -5.78
N HIS A 77 -11.32 9.78 -6.95
CA HIS A 77 -11.93 9.29 -8.17
C HIS A 77 -12.36 7.81 -8.03
N LYS A 78 -11.49 6.99 -7.48
CA LYS A 78 -11.77 5.56 -7.27
C LYS A 78 -12.83 5.31 -6.21
N ILE A 79 -12.84 6.12 -5.16
CA ILE A 79 -13.86 6.04 -4.10
C ILE A 79 -15.23 6.40 -4.67
N GLU A 80 -15.33 7.43 -5.51
CA GLU A 80 -16.59 7.79 -6.16
C GLU A 80 -17.12 6.66 -7.05
N ARG A 81 -16.24 6.01 -7.82
CA ARG A 81 -16.62 4.84 -8.61
C ARG A 81 -17.13 3.69 -7.74
N THR A 82 -16.51 3.48 -6.60
CA THR A 82 -16.93 2.45 -5.64
C THR A 82 -18.30 2.77 -5.07
N LYS A 83 -18.55 4.02 -4.73
CA LYS A 83 -19.88 4.48 -4.27
C LYS A 83 -20.96 4.22 -5.31
N GLU A 84 -20.67 4.53 -6.57
CA GLU A 84 -21.62 4.29 -7.67
C GLU A 84 -21.95 2.80 -7.80
N ARG A 85 -20.93 1.94 -7.76
CA ARG A 85 -21.12 0.49 -7.80
C ARG A 85 -21.95 -0.02 -6.62
N LEU A 86 -21.67 0.50 -5.44
CA LEU A 86 -22.41 0.15 -4.22
C LEU A 86 -23.87 0.58 -4.32
N GLY A 87 -24.12 1.78 -4.84
CA GLY A 87 -25.48 2.30 -5.07
C GLY A 87 -26.27 1.45 -6.06
N LEU A 88 -25.65 1.07 -7.17
CA LEU A 88 -26.28 0.18 -8.17
C LEU A 88 -26.58 -1.19 -7.60
N TRP A 89 -25.68 -1.75 -6.81
CA TRP A 89 -25.88 -3.04 -6.17
C TRP A 89 -27.03 -3.01 -5.17
N GLN A 90 -27.13 -1.94 -4.36
CA GLN A 90 -28.22 -1.75 -3.40
C GLN A 90 -29.56 -1.61 -4.11
N ARG A 91 -29.62 -0.89 -5.22
CA ARG A 91 -30.84 -0.76 -6.03
C ARG A 91 -31.32 -2.10 -6.57
N LYS A 92 -30.41 -2.96 -6.99
CA LYS A 92 -30.74 -4.30 -7.48
C LYS A 92 -31.31 -5.22 -6.39
N LYS A 93 -30.93 -4.98 -5.13
CA LYS A 93 -31.44 -5.76 -3.99
C LYS A 93 -32.85 -5.35 -3.57
N LEU A 94 -33.22 -4.14 -3.84
CA LEU A 94 -34.54 -3.64 -3.51
C LEU A 94 -35.57 -4.10 -4.54
#